data_0bd2aba6112fd9828aa2a11e89b33fe3
#
_entry.id   0bd2aba6112fd9828aa2a11e89b33fe3
#
_cell.length_a   1.000
_cell.length_b   1.000
_cell.length_c   1.000
_cell.angle_alpha   90.00
_cell.angle_beta   90.00
_cell.angle_gamma   90.00
#
_symmetry.space_group_name_H-M   'P 1'
#
loop_
_entity.id
_entity.type
_entity.pdbx_description
1 polymer ?
#
loop_
_entity_poly.entity_id
_entity_poly.type
_entity_poly.pdbx_seq_one_letter_code
_entity_poly.pdbx_strand_id
1 'polypeptide(L)'
;MKREILYIGYGDLGKRLSNISSDKLNITAIGRNKELINHANIQIQFDLNSNLSLKKELLSHYHALIITLVPQSFGLKGYEKGYIEGMKKINKLLESVSFNTALLISSTRVYGSRNNFINETTVALPDDFRGACLLKSEKLFTKNILSKQKLIARTSGLYLSLIHI
;
A
#
# COMPACT_ATOMS: atom_id res chain seq x y z
N MET A 1 17.73 13.94 12.64
CA MET A 1 17.63 13.49 11.21
C MET A 1 16.25 12.90 11.01
N LYS A 2 15.52 13.32 9.96
CA LYS A 2 14.21 12.75 9.62
C LYS A 2 14.38 11.34 9.05
N ARG A 3 13.38 10.48 9.24
CA ARG A 3 13.37 9.13 8.67
C ARG A 3 12.80 9.15 7.26
N GLU A 4 13.50 8.55 6.31
CA GLU A 4 13.09 8.43 4.91
C GLU A 4 11.99 7.37 4.75
N ILE A 5 10.83 7.76 4.24
CA ILE A 5 9.66 6.90 4.04
C ILE A 5 9.28 6.91 2.56
N LEU A 6 9.10 5.74 1.96
CA LEU A 6 8.48 5.61 0.66
C LEU A 6 7.02 5.23 0.84
N TYR A 7 6.09 6.03 0.30
CA TYR A 7 4.66 5.76 0.35
C TYR A 7 4.11 5.57 -1.07
N ILE A 8 3.64 4.37 -1.39
CA ILE A 8 3.04 4.03 -2.69
C ILE A 8 1.52 3.91 -2.54
N GLY A 9 0.77 4.56 -3.43
CA GLY A 9 -0.67 4.70 -3.32
C GLY A 9 -1.06 5.80 -2.32
N TYR A 10 -0.25 6.85 -2.29
CA TYR A 10 -0.46 7.99 -1.40
C TYR A 10 -1.80 8.68 -1.70
N GLY A 11 -2.71 8.57 -0.76
CA GLY A 11 -4.04 9.13 -0.77
C GLY A 11 -4.33 9.85 0.55
N ASP A 12 -5.59 9.80 1.03
CA ASP A 12 -6.00 10.47 2.27
C ASP A 12 -5.23 9.99 3.51
N LEU A 13 -4.95 8.68 3.62
CA LEU A 13 -4.10 8.15 4.70
C LEU A 13 -2.69 8.74 4.68
N GLY A 14 -2.09 8.85 3.51
CA GLY A 14 -0.76 9.44 3.35
C GLY A 14 -0.75 10.92 3.73
N LYS A 15 -1.74 11.69 3.29
CA LYS A 15 -1.94 13.08 3.67
C LYS A 15 -2.04 13.25 5.19
N ARG A 16 -2.83 12.43 5.88
CA ARG A 16 -2.95 12.45 7.34
C ARG A 16 -1.62 12.13 8.01
N LEU A 17 -0.90 11.12 7.51
CA LEU A 17 0.43 10.79 8.02
C LEU A 17 1.40 11.98 7.89
N SER A 18 1.43 12.65 6.75
CA SER A 18 2.26 13.83 6.55
C SER A 18 1.92 14.95 7.52
N ASN A 19 0.64 15.21 7.78
CA ASN A 19 0.20 16.26 8.67
C ASN A 19 0.62 16.05 10.13
N ILE A 20 0.62 14.78 10.60
CA ILE A 20 0.96 14.46 12.01
C ILE A 20 2.43 14.17 12.25
N SER A 21 3.26 14.10 11.20
CA SER A 21 4.65 13.65 11.30
C SER A 21 5.65 14.48 10.50
N SER A 22 5.28 15.68 10.08
CA SER A 22 6.08 16.56 9.20
C SER A 22 7.46 16.92 9.77
N ASP A 23 7.63 16.91 11.08
CA ASP A 23 8.87 17.17 11.80
C ASP A 23 9.79 15.93 11.93
N LYS A 24 9.24 14.71 11.81
CA LYS A 24 9.92 13.43 12.07
C LYS A 24 10.21 12.62 10.81
N LEU A 25 9.37 12.76 9.80
CA LEU A 25 9.43 11.97 8.57
C LEU A 25 9.76 12.83 7.36
N ASN A 26 10.51 12.25 6.42
CA ASN A 26 10.69 12.74 5.06
C ASN A 26 10.00 11.76 4.12
N ILE A 27 8.85 12.14 3.57
CA ILE A 27 8.00 11.24 2.81
C ILE A 27 8.16 11.47 1.31
N THR A 28 8.62 10.42 0.61
CA THR A 28 8.54 10.31 -0.84
C THR A 28 7.22 9.65 -1.21
N ALA A 29 6.30 10.40 -1.81
CA ALA A 29 4.98 9.92 -2.20
C ALA A 29 4.93 9.52 -3.67
N ILE A 30 4.45 8.32 -3.95
CA ILE A 30 4.07 7.87 -5.29
C ILE A 30 2.55 7.75 -5.36
N GLY A 31 1.93 8.50 -6.26
CA GLY A 31 0.48 8.51 -6.42
C GLY A 31 0.04 9.09 -7.75
N ARG A 32 -1.20 8.82 -8.15
CA ARG A 32 -1.79 9.30 -9.41
C ARG A 32 -2.34 10.72 -9.29
N ASN A 33 -2.89 11.07 -8.13
CA ASN A 33 -3.51 12.37 -7.88
C ASN A 33 -2.48 13.37 -7.37
N LYS A 34 -2.15 14.36 -8.20
CA LYS A 34 -1.18 15.41 -7.88
C LYS A 34 -1.58 16.24 -6.65
N GLU A 35 -2.87 16.51 -6.47
CA GLU A 35 -3.36 17.31 -5.33
C GLU A 35 -3.14 16.59 -3.98
N LEU A 36 -3.23 15.27 -3.96
CA LEU A 36 -3.00 14.51 -2.74
C LEU A 36 -1.51 14.39 -2.42
N ILE A 37 -0.66 14.11 -3.41
CA ILE A 37 0.78 13.92 -3.17
C ILE A 37 1.51 15.21 -2.81
N ASN A 38 0.94 16.41 -3.06
CA ASN A 38 1.57 17.69 -2.73
C ASN A 38 1.74 17.95 -1.22
N HIS A 39 1.16 17.11 -0.36
CA HIS A 39 1.40 17.11 1.08
C HIS A 39 2.67 16.35 1.49
N ALA A 40 3.31 15.63 0.58
CA ALA A 40 4.57 14.92 0.82
C ALA A 40 5.78 15.80 0.53
N ASN A 41 6.93 15.45 1.12
CA ASN A 41 8.19 16.18 0.93
C ASN A 41 8.73 16.02 -0.49
N ILE A 42 8.67 14.80 -1.03
CA ILE A 42 9.05 14.47 -2.41
C ILE A 42 7.83 13.87 -3.11
N GLN A 43 7.51 14.39 -4.29
CA GLN A 43 6.27 14.07 -5.00
C GLN A 43 6.60 13.42 -6.34
N ILE A 44 6.17 12.18 -6.52
CA ILE A 44 6.32 11.44 -7.75
C ILE A 44 4.93 11.11 -8.29
N GLN A 45 4.46 11.88 -9.27
CA GLN A 45 3.21 11.57 -9.94
C GLN A 45 3.42 10.41 -10.90
N PHE A 46 2.88 9.25 -10.54
CA PHE A 46 3.07 8.03 -11.31
C PHE A 46 1.84 7.14 -11.28
N ASP A 47 1.45 6.67 -12.44
CA ASP A 47 0.47 5.58 -12.57
C ASP A 47 1.21 4.24 -12.70
N LEU A 48 0.99 3.35 -11.77
CA LEU A 48 1.52 1.98 -11.82
C LEU A 48 1.15 1.24 -13.13
N ASN A 49 0.15 1.72 -13.87
CA ASN A 49 -0.22 1.14 -15.16
C ASN A 49 0.54 1.72 -16.36
N SER A 50 1.34 2.77 -16.15
CA SER A 50 2.22 3.31 -17.19
C SER A 50 3.41 2.38 -17.44
N ASN A 51 4.02 2.50 -18.63
CA ASN A 51 5.24 1.76 -18.99
C ASN A 51 6.53 2.50 -18.59
N LEU A 52 6.41 3.60 -17.84
CA LEU A 52 7.54 4.40 -17.40
C LEU A 52 8.30 3.73 -16.25
N SER A 53 9.60 3.99 -16.15
CA SER A 53 10.47 3.50 -15.08
C SER A 53 10.87 4.65 -14.16
N LEU A 54 10.67 4.48 -12.86
CA LEU A 54 11.02 5.46 -11.81
C LEU A 54 12.34 5.12 -11.08
N LYS A 55 13.11 4.12 -11.53
CA LYS A 55 14.28 3.63 -10.78
C LYS A 55 15.32 4.71 -10.46
N LYS A 56 15.41 5.76 -11.27
CA LYS A 56 16.38 6.87 -11.08
C LYS A 56 15.94 7.89 -10.00
N GLU A 57 14.68 7.89 -9.62
CA GLU A 57 14.10 8.86 -8.69
C GLU A 57 14.01 8.33 -7.25
N LEU A 58 14.26 7.04 -7.07
CA LEU A 58 14.17 6.40 -5.75
C LEU A 58 15.55 6.24 -5.11
N LEU A 59 15.58 6.36 -3.77
CA LEU A 59 16.75 5.98 -2.98
C LEU A 59 16.95 4.47 -3.01
N SER A 60 18.19 4.00 -2.81
CA SER A 60 18.47 2.56 -2.69
C SER A 60 17.98 1.97 -1.36
N HIS A 61 17.73 2.83 -0.35
CA HIS A 61 17.27 2.42 0.97
C HIS A 61 16.32 3.45 1.59
N TYR A 62 15.25 2.96 2.23
CA TYR A 62 14.34 3.74 3.05
C TYR A 62 14.18 3.12 4.43
N HIS A 63 13.86 3.93 5.43
CA HIS A 63 13.51 3.43 6.77
C HIS A 63 12.22 2.62 6.74
N ALA A 64 11.22 3.09 6.00
CA ALA A 64 9.99 2.33 5.84
C ALA A 64 9.38 2.48 4.44
N LEU A 65 8.66 1.42 4.03
CA LEU A 65 7.76 1.38 2.89
C LEU A 65 6.33 1.27 3.41
N ILE A 66 5.42 2.09 2.87
CA ILE A 66 3.98 1.96 3.09
C ILE A 66 3.30 1.77 1.74
N ILE A 67 2.47 0.76 1.62
CA ILE A 67 1.71 0.47 0.40
C ILE A 67 0.22 0.48 0.71
N THR A 68 -0.53 1.30 -0.04
CA THR A 68 -1.99 1.31 -0.05
C THR A 68 -2.47 1.09 -1.48
N LEU A 69 -3.12 -0.04 -1.73
CA LEU A 69 -3.70 -0.35 -3.03
C LEU A 69 -5.22 -0.19 -3.00
N VAL A 70 -5.78 0.15 -4.15
CA VAL A 70 -7.22 0.23 -4.37
C VAL A 70 -7.59 -0.49 -5.67
N PRO A 71 -8.80 -1.04 -5.80
CA PRO A 71 -9.24 -1.62 -7.06
C PRO A 71 -9.33 -0.52 -8.14
N GLN A 72 -9.13 -0.87 -9.40
CA GLN A 72 -9.27 0.09 -10.50
C GLN A 72 -10.73 0.33 -10.89
N SER A 73 -11.57 -0.67 -10.69
CA SER A 73 -13.01 -0.59 -10.88
C SER A 73 -13.70 -1.66 -10.03
N PHE A 74 -15.03 -1.57 -9.94
CA PHE A 74 -15.84 -2.62 -9.32
C PHE A 74 -15.81 -3.89 -10.18
N GLY A 75 -15.78 -5.05 -9.54
CA GLY A 75 -15.74 -6.35 -10.20
C GLY A 75 -14.36 -6.99 -10.25
N LEU A 76 -14.32 -8.28 -10.64
CA LEU A 76 -13.12 -9.12 -10.59
C LEU A 76 -11.92 -8.49 -11.32
N LYS A 77 -12.10 -8.09 -12.58
CA LYS A 77 -10.99 -7.52 -13.38
C LYS A 77 -10.38 -6.26 -12.76
N GLY A 78 -11.21 -5.39 -12.15
CA GLY A 78 -10.73 -4.19 -11.48
C GLY A 78 -9.94 -4.50 -10.21
N TYR A 79 -10.35 -5.52 -9.47
CA TYR A 79 -9.64 -6.01 -8.29
C TYR A 79 -8.31 -6.69 -8.67
N GLU A 80 -8.31 -7.57 -9.66
CA GLU A 80 -7.07 -8.19 -10.16
C GLU A 80 -6.06 -7.13 -10.59
N LYS A 81 -6.51 -6.15 -11.38
CA LYS A 81 -5.65 -5.09 -11.90
C LYS A 81 -5.11 -4.17 -10.80
N GLY A 82 -5.95 -3.79 -9.82
CA GLY A 82 -5.55 -2.91 -8.72
C GLY A 82 -4.63 -3.60 -7.72
N TYR A 83 -4.99 -4.79 -7.26
CA TYR A 83 -4.27 -5.48 -6.18
C TYR A 83 -3.16 -6.41 -6.68
N ILE A 84 -3.45 -7.29 -7.64
CA ILE A 84 -2.50 -8.33 -8.06
C ILE A 84 -1.45 -7.74 -9.01
N GLU A 85 -1.91 -7.14 -10.11
CA GLU A 85 -0.99 -6.53 -11.09
C GLU A 85 -0.30 -5.30 -10.53
N GLY A 86 -1.02 -4.48 -9.74
CA GLY A 86 -0.43 -3.36 -9.02
C GLY A 86 0.73 -3.80 -8.13
N MET A 87 0.55 -4.85 -7.32
CA MET A 87 1.61 -5.37 -6.47
C MET A 87 2.78 -5.97 -7.27
N LYS A 88 2.52 -6.66 -8.39
CA LYS A 88 3.59 -7.16 -9.27
C LYS A 88 4.45 -6.02 -9.82
N LYS A 89 3.82 -4.90 -10.21
CA LYS A 89 4.51 -3.72 -10.71
C LYS A 89 5.32 -3.03 -9.61
N ILE A 90 4.77 -2.92 -8.41
CA ILE A 90 5.49 -2.42 -7.23
C ILE A 90 6.73 -3.29 -6.96
N ASN A 91 6.58 -4.60 -6.96
CA ASN A 91 7.71 -5.51 -6.75
C ASN A 91 8.82 -5.32 -7.78
N LYS A 92 8.46 -5.13 -9.06
CA LYS A 92 9.43 -4.83 -10.13
C LYS A 92 10.08 -3.45 -9.95
N LEU A 93 9.31 -2.45 -9.55
CA LEU A 93 9.81 -1.09 -9.28
C LEU A 93 10.83 -1.10 -8.13
N LEU A 94 10.59 -1.90 -7.10
CA LEU A 94 11.36 -1.93 -5.87
C LEU A 94 12.38 -3.07 -5.78
N GLU A 95 12.67 -3.78 -6.86
CA GLU A 95 13.54 -4.96 -6.85
C GLU A 95 14.97 -4.71 -6.32
N SER A 96 15.45 -3.45 -6.39
CA SER A 96 16.75 -3.00 -5.91
C SER A 96 16.67 -2.02 -4.75
N VAL A 97 15.49 -1.83 -4.16
CA VAL A 97 15.27 -0.92 -3.04
C VAL A 97 15.05 -1.72 -1.77
N SER A 98 15.77 -1.39 -0.71
CA SER A 98 15.67 -2.07 0.58
C SER A 98 14.98 -1.21 1.65
N PHE A 99 14.39 -1.88 2.66
CA PHE A 99 13.64 -1.23 3.73
C PHE A 99 14.00 -1.85 5.08
N ASN A 100 13.97 -1.04 6.16
CA ASN A 100 13.98 -1.63 7.51
C ASN A 100 12.61 -2.24 7.82
N THR A 101 11.53 -1.53 7.52
CA THR A 101 10.15 -2.01 7.72
C THR A 101 9.33 -1.78 6.45
N ALA A 102 8.53 -2.76 6.07
CA ALA A 102 7.54 -2.61 5.00
C ALA A 102 6.14 -2.91 5.53
N LEU A 103 5.19 -2.03 5.26
CA LEU A 103 3.79 -2.12 5.68
C LEU A 103 2.87 -2.16 4.46
N LEU A 104 2.05 -3.20 4.36
CA LEU A 104 0.93 -3.27 3.42
C LEU A 104 -0.38 -3.03 4.17
N ILE A 105 -1.17 -2.06 3.73
CA ILE A 105 -2.54 -1.87 4.18
C ILE A 105 -3.44 -2.82 3.38
N SER A 106 -4.03 -3.78 4.07
CA SER A 106 -4.94 -4.80 3.55
C SER A 106 -6.31 -4.70 4.23
N SER A 107 -7.14 -5.71 4.12
CA SER A 107 -8.50 -5.72 4.67
C SER A 107 -8.84 -7.02 5.37
N THR A 108 -9.67 -6.94 6.41
CA THR A 108 -10.27 -8.11 7.08
C THR A 108 -11.12 -8.98 6.14
N ARG A 109 -11.47 -8.50 4.93
CA ARG A 109 -12.17 -9.28 3.91
C ARG A 109 -11.44 -10.57 3.50
N VAL A 110 -10.14 -10.66 3.74
CA VAL A 110 -9.37 -11.90 3.52
C VAL A 110 -9.83 -13.06 4.40
N TYR A 111 -10.57 -12.79 5.47
CA TYR A 111 -11.12 -13.83 6.36
C TYR A 111 -12.48 -14.38 5.92
N GLY A 112 -13.12 -13.77 4.90
CA GLY A 112 -14.46 -14.15 4.46
C GLY A 112 -15.55 -13.74 5.47
N SER A 113 -16.76 -14.25 5.24
CA SER A 113 -17.96 -13.97 6.06
C SER A 113 -18.06 -14.91 7.26
N ARG A 114 -17.12 -14.81 8.19
CA ARG A 114 -17.10 -15.63 9.39
C ARG A 114 -17.75 -14.93 10.56
N ASN A 115 -18.59 -15.68 11.29
CA ASN A 115 -19.23 -15.20 12.54
C ASN A 115 -18.35 -15.48 13.78
N ASN A 116 -17.12 -15.94 13.62
CA ASN A 116 -16.24 -16.27 14.73
C ASN A 116 -15.30 -15.10 15.07
N PHE A 117 -14.79 -15.15 16.29
CA PHE A 117 -13.76 -14.23 16.71
C PHE A 117 -12.51 -14.39 15.85
N ILE A 118 -11.99 -13.29 15.32
CA ILE A 118 -10.83 -13.24 14.40
C ILE A 118 -9.69 -12.51 15.09
N ASN A 119 -8.50 -13.10 15.04
CA ASN A 119 -7.25 -12.51 15.52
C ASN A 119 -6.11 -12.70 14.50
N GLU A 120 -4.91 -12.29 14.84
CA GLU A 120 -3.74 -12.32 13.95
C GLU A 120 -3.31 -13.74 13.55
N THR A 121 -3.66 -14.75 14.33
CA THR A 121 -3.34 -16.16 14.04
C THR A 121 -4.40 -16.84 13.20
N THR A 122 -5.55 -16.20 12.97
CA THR A 122 -6.65 -16.76 12.19
C THR A 122 -6.23 -16.92 10.73
N VAL A 123 -6.44 -18.13 10.19
CA VAL A 123 -6.13 -18.45 8.79
C VAL A 123 -7.05 -17.66 7.86
N ALA A 124 -6.47 -16.94 6.91
CA ALA A 124 -7.21 -16.21 5.89
C ALA A 124 -7.84 -17.19 4.88
N LEU A 125 -9.17 -17.19 4.78
CA LEU A 125 -9.96 -18.02 3.86
C LEU A 125 -11.07 -17.16 3.25
N PRO A 126 -10.76 -16.40 2.19
CA PRO A 126 -11.74 -15.53 1.54
C PRO A 126 -12.82 -16.36 0.83
N ASP A 127 -14.05 -15.91 0.91
CA ASP A 127 -15.24 -16.50 0.28
C ASP A 127 -15.69 -15.76 -0.98
N ASP A 128 -15.04 -14.65 -1.31
CA ASP A 128 -15.31 -13.89 -2.52
C ASP A 128 -14.02 -13.53 -3.29
N PHE A 129 -14.19 -13.10 -4.55
CA PHE A 129 -13.05 -12.70 -5.40
C PHE A 129 -12.28 -11.50 -4.85
N ARG A 130 -12.92 -10.61 -4.08
CA ARG A 130 -12.31 -9.41 -3.52
C ARG A 130 -11.30 -9.80 -2.44
N GLY A 131 -11.71 -10.63 -1.50
CA GLY A 131 -10.84 -11.20 -0.49
C GLY A 131 -9.71 -12.05 -1.09
N ALA A 132 -10.01 -12.83 -2.15
CA ALA A 132 -9.00 -13.62 -2.85
C ALA A 132 -7.93 -12.76 -3.53
N CYS A 133 -8.30 -11.65 -4.17
CA CYS A 133 -7.35 -10.70 -4.77
C CYS A 133 -6.46 -10.04 -3.71
N LEU A 134 -7.04 -9.63 -2.58
CA LEU A 134 -6.30 -9.07 -1.45
C LEU A 134 -5.29 -10.08 -0.91
N LEU A 135 -5.71 -11.31 -0.61
CA LEU A 135 -4.83 -12.36 -0.10
C LEU A 135 -3.69 -12.69 -1.06
N LYS A 136 -3.96 -12.69 -2.37
CA LYS A 136 -2.92 -12.89 -3.39
C LYS A 136 -1.92 -11.73 -3.43
N SER A 137 -2.39 -10.50 -3.24
CA SER A 137 -1.54 -9.31 -3.11
C SER A 137 -0.64 -9.39 -1.86
N GLU A 138 -1.17 -9.82 -0.71
CA GLU A 138 -0.40 -10.04 0.52
C GLU A 138 0.73 -11.07 0.32
N LYS A 139 0.45 -12.18 -0.36
CA LYS A 139 1.45 -13.19 -0.69
C LYS A 139 2.56 -12.65 -1.60
N LEU A 140 2.20 -11.85 -2.60
CA LEU A 140 3.17 -11.18 -3.48
C LEU A 140 4.05 -10.17 -2.72
N PHE A 141 3.47 -9.40 -1.82
CA PHE A 141 4.18 -8.47 -0.94
C PHE A 141 5.18 -9.22 -0.05
N THR A 142 4.72 -10.25 0.66
CA THR A 142 5.55 -11.01 1.59
C THR A 142 6.73 -11.68 0.88
N LYS A 143 6.52 -12.20 -0.34
CA LYS A 143 7.54 -12.93 -1.09
C LYS A 143 8.63 -12.02 -1.65
N ASN A 144 8.28 -10.83 -2.18
CA ASN A 144 9.18 -10.12 -3.09
C ASN A 144 9.74 -8.80 -2.54
N ILE A 145 9.11 -8.18 -1.54
CA ILE A 145 9.64 -6.92 -0.98
C ILE A 145 10.89 -7.22 -0.13
N LEU A 146 11.97 -6.50 -0.41
CA LEU A 146 13.23 -6.62 0.33
C LEU A 146 13.18 -5.76 1.60
N SER A 147 12.81 -6.36 2.72
CA SER A 147 12.69 -5.67 4.01
C SER A 147 13.09 -6.56 5.17
N LYS A 148 13.71 -5.96 6.22
CA LYS A 148 14.05 -6.68 7.46
C LYS A 148 12.79 -7.11 8.21
N GLN A 149 11.76 -6.26 8.25
CA GLN A 149 10.47 -6.55 8.88
C GLN A 149 9.34 -6.28 7.89
N LYS A 150 8.37 -7.19 7.79
CA LYS A 150 7.17 -7.04 6.96
C LYS A 150 5.93 -7.12 7.82
N LEU A 151 5.04 -6.16 7.64
CA LEU A 151 3.78 -6.04 8.38
C LEU A 151 2.61 -5.96 7.37
N ILE A 152 1.52 -6.62 7.69
CA ILE A 152 0.26 -6.53 6.94
C ILE A 152 -0.81 -6.07 7.92
N ALA A 153 -1.32 -4.85 7.72
CA ALA A 153 -2.43 -4.33 8.51
C ALA A 153 -3.74 -4.67 7.79
N ARG A 154 -4.44 -5.70 8.25
CA ARG A 154 -5.78 -6.09 7.80
C ARG A 154 -6.81 -5.24 8.53
N THR A 155 -7.16 -4.09 7.94
CA THR A 155 -8.11 -3.15 8.52
C THR A 155 -9.54 -3.55 8.20
N SER A 156 -10.47 -3.29 9.13
CA SER A 156 -11.91 -3.27 8.87
C SER A 156 -12.28 -1.96 8.13
N GLY A 157 -13.50 -1.46 8.21
CA GLY A 157 -13.83 -0.14 7.66
C GLY A 157 -12.96 0.94 8.30
N LEU A 158 -12.19 1.66 7.49
CA LEU A 158 -11.47 2.84 7.95
C LEU A 158 -12.43 4.02 7.98
N TYR A 159 -12.81 4.47 9.17
CA TYR A 159 -13.61 5.68 9.37
C TYR A 159 -12.72 6.91 9.18
N LEU A 160 -12.48 7.27 7.94
CA LEU A 160 -11.77 8.49 7.57
C LEU A 160 -12.79 9.61 7.40
N SER A 161 -13.22 10.22 8.53
CA SER A 161 -14.08 11.43 8.51
C SER A 161 -15.20 11.37 7.45
N LEU A 162 -16.23 10.61 7.73
CA LEU A 162 -17.45 10.54 6.91
C LEU A 162 -18.32 11.80 7.06
N ILE A 163 -17.74 12.97 6.87
CA ILE A 163 -18.53 14.19 6.72
C ILE A 163 -18.72 14.45 5.21
N HIS A 164 -19.25 13.47 4.51
CA HIS A 164 -19.85 13.62 3.18
C HIS A 164 -20.86 12.48 2.98
N ILE A 165 -21.84 12.41 3.87
CA ILE A 165 -23.13 11.80 3.57
C ILE A 165 -24.15 12.91 3.43
#